data_87da4a507579cc838319667f45381e11
#
_entry.id   87da4a507579cc838319667f45381e11
#
_cell.length_a   1.000
_cell.length_b   1.000
_cell.length_c   1.000
_cell.angle_alpha   90.00
_cell.angle_beta   90.00
_cell.angle_gamma   90.00
#
_symmetry.space_group_name_H-M   'P 1'
#
loop_
_entity.id
_entity.type
_entity.pdbx_description
1 polymer ?
#
loop_
_entity_poly.entity_id
_entity_poly.type
_entity_poly.pdbx_seq_one_letter_code
_entity_poly.pdbx_strand_id
1 'polypeptide(L)'
;MSMAISFPQPDLSPIRRQAWGRIFGTMVQDARQRLDRSIETAAGLAGMEPSEWAAVEAGFITADPVRLRSMAAALELRFDQMATMALLCRGAWEG
;
A
#
# COMPACT_ATOMS: atom_id res chain seq x y z
N MET A 1 -17.11 32.09 27.13
CA MET A 1 -17.12 30.86 27.91
C MET A 1 -17.13 29.69 26.95
N SER A 2 -16.09 28.96 26.90
CA SER A 2 -16.05 27.80 26.02
C SER A 2 -16.64 26.62 26.77
N MET A 3 -17.72 26.13 26.26
CA MET A 3 -18.29 24.87 26.66
C MET A 3 -17.60 23.79 25.83
N ALA A 4 -16.54 23.25 26.35
CA ALA A 4 -15.98 22.08 25.71
C ALA A 4 -16.87 20.89 26.02
N ILE A 5 -17.89 20.72 25.19
CA ILE A 5 -18.66 19.49 25.26
C ILE A 5 -17.85 18.45 24.48
N SER A 6 -17.20 17.60 25.25
CA SER A 6 -16.42 16.52 24.66
C SER A 6 -17.35 15.34 24.44
N PHE A 7 -17.81 15.17 23.20
CA PHE A 7 -18.48 13.95 22.80
C PHE A 7 -17.43 12.87 22.53
N PRO A 8 -17.68 11.63 22.95
CA PRO A 8 -16.78 10.57 22.56
C PRO A 8 -16.73 10.48 21.03
N GLN A 9 -15.54 10.69 20.49
CA GLN A 9 -15.32 10.57 19.06
C GLN A 9 -15.12 9.09 18.73
N PRO A 10 -15.74 8.59 17.65
CA PRO A 10 -15.43 7.24 17.20
C PRO A 10 -13.95 7.17 16.77
N ASP A 11 -13.32 6.08 17.08
CA ASP A 11 -11.95 5.83 16.62
C ASP A 11 -11.98 5.53 15.12
N LEU A 12 -11.58 6.51 14.31
CA LEU A 12 -11.52 6.37 12.87
C LEU A 12 -10.20 5.82 12.37
N SER A 13 -9.26 5.49 13.28
CA SER A 13 -7.95 4.98 12.90
C SER A 13 -8.01 3.74 12.02
N PRO A 14 -8.87 2.73 12.30
CA PRO A 14 -8.97 1.58 11.41
C PRO A 14 -9.47 1.94 10.01
N ILE A 15 -10.41 2.88 9.91
CA ILE A 15 -10.95 3.34 8.62
C ILE A 15 -9.86 4.07 7.84
N ARG A 16 -9.10 4.94 8.49
CA ARG A 16 -7.98 5.65 7.88
C ARG A 16 -6.92 4.68 7.39
N ARG A 17 -6.58 3.68 8.20
CA ARG A 17 -5.60 2.67 7.83
C ARG A 17 -6.02 1.93 6.57
N GLN A 18 -7.30 1.53 6.51
CA GLN A 18 -7.84 0.87 5.32
C GLN A 18 -7.77 1.78 4.10
N ALA A 19 -8.11 3.06 4.26
CA ALA A 19 -8.09 4.02 3.16
C ALA A 19 -6.67 4.18 2.59
N TRP A 20 -5.67 4.37 3.44
CA TRP A 20 -4.29 4.52 3.01
C TRP A 20 -3.73 3.23 2.41
N GLY A 21 -4.09 2.08 2.97
CA GLY A 21 -3.73 0.79 2.41
C GLY A 21 -4.31 0.60 1.02
N ARG A 22 -5.57 0.98 0.82
CA ARG A 22 -6.23 0.91 -0.49
C ARG A 22 -5.59 1.85 -1.49
N ILE A 23 -5.17 3.04 -1.07
CA ILE A 23 -4.46 3.98 -1.96
C ILE A 23 -3.19 3.33 -2.48
N PHE A 24 -2.38 2.78 -1.59
CA PHE A 24 -1.16 2.08 -1.99
C PHE A 24 -1.46 0.87 -2.87
N GLY A 25 -2.43 0.05 -2.47
CA GLY A 25 -2.83 -1.14 -3.22
C GLY A 25 -3.34 -0.80 -4.61
N THR A 26 -4.14 0.25 -4.74
CA THR A 26 -4.65 0.74 -6.03
C THR A 26 -3.50 1.20 -6.92
N MET A 27 -2.52 1.90 -6.36
CA MET A 27 -1.34 2.34 -7.10
C MET A 27 -0.57 1.14 -7.67
N VAL A 28 -0.38 0.11 -6.85
CA VAL A 28 0.28 -1.13 -7.28
C VAL A 28 -0.52 -1.83 -8.37
N GLN A 29 -1.82 -1.94 -8.19
CA GLN A 29 -2.71 -2.56 -9.16
C GLN A 29 -2.70 -1.80 -10.50
N ASP A 30 -2.80 -0.47 -10.47
CA ASP A 30 -2.77 0.34 -11.67
C ASP A 30 -1.46 0.17 -12.44
N ALA A 31 -0.34 0.18 -11.72
CA ALA A 31 0.97 0.00 -12.34
C ALA A 31 1.09 -1.37 -13.01
N ARG A 32 0.59 -2.42 -12.34
CA ARG A 32 0.57 -3.76 -12.89
C ARG A 32 -0.30 -3.86 -14.15
N GLN A 33 -1.49 -3.27 -14.08
CA GLN A 33 -2.44 -3.31 -15.21
C GLN A 33 -1.94 -2.54 -16.42
N ARG A 34 -1.22 -1.45 -16.21
CA ARG A 34 -0.59 -0.69 -17.32
C ARG A 34 0.41 -1.52 -18.09
N LEU A 35 1.04 -2.48 -17.45
CA LEU A 35 1.98 -3.40 -18.08
C LEU A 35 1.30 -4.66 -18.60
N ASP A 36 -0.01 -4.74 -18.46
CA ASP A 36 -0.81 -5.90 -18.89
C ASP A 36 -0.31 -7.20 -18.25
N ARG A 37 0.11 -7.12 -16.98
CA ARG A 37 0.62 -8.26 -16.21
C ARG A 37 -0.43 -8.79 -15.26
N SER A 38 -0.52 -10.12 -15.16
CA SER A 38 -1.35 -10.77 -14.15
C SER A 38 -0.67 -10.68 -12.78
N ILE A 39 -1.43 -10.93 -11.72
CA ILE A 39 -0.88 -11.01 -10.36
C ILE A 39 0.20 -12.09 -10.31
N GLU A 40 -0.04 -13.25 -10.91
CA GLU A 40 0.89 -14.36 -10.93
C GLU A 40 2.20 -13.99 -11.61
N THR A 41 2.12 -13.30 -12.74
CA THR A 41 3.31 -12.86 -13.47
C THR A 41 4.10 -11.83 -12.66
N ALA A 42 3.41 -10.82 -12.13
CA ALA A 42 4.06 -9.77 -11.35
C ALA A 42 4.69 -10.34 -10.08
N ALA A 43 3.97 -11.18 -9.37
CA ALA A 43 4.48 -11.83 -8.16
C ALA A 43 5.70 -12.70 -8.47
N GLY A 44 5.64 -13.47 -9.54
CA GLY A 44 6.78 -14.28 -9.96
C GLY A 44 8.02 -13.46 -10.25
N LEU A 45 7.86 -12.32 -10.94
CA LEU A 45 8.96 -11.41 -11.22
C LEU A 45 9.53 -10.78 -9.93
N ALA A 46 8.70 -10.60 -8.93
CA ALA A 46 9.12 -10.04 -7.64
C ALA A 46 9.62 -11.11 -6.65
N GLY A 47 9.59 -12.39 -7.01
CA GLY A 47 9.93 -13.46 -6.10
C GLY A 47 8.95 -13.58 -4.93
N MET A 48 7.69 -13.25 -5.15
CA MET A 48 6.63 -13.29 -4.15
C MET A 48 5.60 -14.34 -4.52
N GLU A 49 4.90 -14.83 -3.50
CA GLU A 49 3.72 -15.65 -3.75
C GLU A 49 2.59 -14.77 -4.29
N PRO A 50 1.74 -15.27 -5.20
CA PRO A 50 0.61 -14.50 -5.70
C PRO A 50 -0.31 -14.01 -4.59
N SER A 51 -0.49 -14.78 -3.52
CA SER A 51 -1.31 -14.38 -2.38
C SER A 51 -0.71 -13.19 -1.64
N GLU A 52 0.62 -13.10 -1.54
CA GLU A 52 1.29 -11.95 -0.93
C GLU A 52 1.09 -10.69 -1.78
N TRP A 53 1.24 -10.82 -3.09
CA TRP A 53 1.00 -9.71 -4.01
C TRP A 53 -0.45 -9.25 -3.94
N ALA A 54 -1.40 -10.19 -3.98
CA ALA A 54 -2.82 -9.88 -3.88
C ALA A 54 -3.15 -9.17 -2.57
N ALA A 55 -2.50 -9.54 -1.47
CA ALA A 55 -2.69 -8.87 -0.18
C ALA A 55 -2.28 -7.40 -0.25
N VAL A 56 -1.17 -7.08 -0.93
CA VAL A 56 -0.74 -5.69 -1.11
C VAL A 56 -1.78 -4.90 -1.90
N GLU A 57 -2.30 -5.45 -2.99
CA GLU A 57 -3.34 -4.79 -3.78
C GLU A 57 -4.64 -4.63 -2.99
N ALA A 58 -4.88 -5.51 -2.03
CA ALA A 58 -6.06 -5.45 -1.15
C ALA A 58 -5.90 -4.46 0.00
N GLY A 59 -4.72 -3.88 0.19
CA GLY A 59 -4.52 -2.83 1.18
C GLY A 59 -3.48 -3.09 2.25
N PHE A 60 -2.75 -4.21 2.18
CA PHE A 60 -1.67 -4.48 3.14
C PHE A 60 -0.39 -3.80 2.68
N ILE A 61 -0.02 -2.72 3.37
CA ILE A 61 1.18 -1.96 3.04
C ILE A 61 2.40 -2.67 3.60
N THR A 62 3.32 -3.04 2.70
CA THR A 62 4.62 -3.55 3.14
C THR A 62 5.61 -2.40 3.28
N ALA A 63 6.46 -2.47 4.30
CA ALA A 63 7.58 -1.54 4.49
C ALA A 63 8.93 -2.24 4.34
N ASP A 64 8.93 -3.52 3.97
CA ASP A 64 10.17 -4.28 3.75
C ASP A 64 10.87 -3.74 2.49
N PRO A 65 12.07 -3.12 2.61
CA PRO A 65 12.76 -2.55 1.46
C PRO A 65 13.08 -3.58 0.37
N VAL A 66 13.33 -4.82 0.75
CA VAL A 66 13.62 -5.87 -0.23
C VAL A 66 12.39 -6.17 -1.08
N ARG A 67 11.23 -6.30 -0.44
CA ARG A 67 9.97 -6.54 -1.15
C ARG A 67 9.58 -5.35 -2.01
N LEU A 68 9.72 -4.12 -1.48
CA LEU A 68 9.41 -2.92 -2.23
C LEU A 68 10.31 -2.80 -3.48
N ARG A 69 11.58 -3.12 -3.35
CA ARG A 69 12.50 -3.09 -4.47
C ARG A 69 12.13 -4.12 -5.54
N SER A 70 11.81 -5.33 -5.11
CA SER A 70 11.41 -6.40 -6.01
C SER A 70 10.09 -6.08 -6.72
N MET A 71 9.13 -5.51 -5.99
CA MET A 71 7.86 -5.08 -6.56
C MET A 71 8.05 -3.93 -7.55
N ALA A 72 8.89 -2.96 -7.21
CA ALA A 72 9.18 -1.84 -8.11
C ALA A 72 9.77 -2.34 -9.43
N ALA A 73 10.70 -3.28 -9.37
CA ALA A 73 11.28 -3.88 -10.57
C ALA A 73 10.22 -4.61 -11.40
N ALA A 74 9.33 -5.37 -10.75
CA ALA A 74 8.25 -6.08 -11.42
C ALA A 74 7.22 -5.14 -12.06
N LEU A 75 7.13 -3.90 -11.57
CA LEU A 75 6.20 -2.88 -12.05
C LEU A 75 6.89 -1.84 -12.94
N GLU A 76 8.18 -1.99 -13.18
CA GLU A 76 9.00 -1.03 -13.93
C GLU A 76 8.91 0.38 -13.35
N LEU A 77 8.85 0.45 -12.02
CA LEU A 77 8.82 1.70 -11.28
C LEU A 77 10.18 1.94 -10.61
N ARG A 78 10.44 3.19 -10.29
CA ARG A 78 11.62 3.53 -9.51
C ARG A 78 11.40 3.12 -8.06
N PHE A 79 12.43 2.50 -7.47
CA PHE A 79 12.37 2.07 -6.07
C PHE A 79 12.09 3.24 -5.13
N ASP A 80 12.72 4.38 -5.34
CA ASP A 80 12.55 5.56 -4.49
C ASP A 80 11.11 6.07 -4.51
N GLN A 81 10.45 6.06 -5.68
CA GLN A 81 9.04 6.43 -5.78
C GLN A 81 8.15 5.47 -5.01
N MET A 82 8.38 4.19 -5.19
CA MET A 82 7.58 3.17 -4.50
C MET A 82 7.80 3.18 -3.00
N ALA A 83 9.06 3.32 -2.57
CA ALA A 83 9.40 3.40 -1.16
C ALA A 83 8.79 4.65 -0.52
N THR A 84 8.84 5.79 -1.20
CA THR A 84 8.24 7.03 -0.71
C THR A 84 6.74 6.86 -0.53
N MET A 85 6.05 6.31 -1.52
CA MET A 85 4.60 6.08 -1.42
C MET A 85 4.25 5.12 -0.29
N ALA A 86 5.01 4.03 -0.15
CA ALA A 86 4.79 3.07 0.92
C ALA A 86 4.99 3.70 2.29
N LEU A 87 6.03 4.50 2.46
CA LEU A 87 6.31 5.17 3.73
C LEU A 87 5.27 6.23 4.05
N LEU A 88 4.83 7.01 3.06
CA LEU A 88 3.78 8.01 3.26
C LEU A 88 2.47 7.36 3.65
N CYS A 89 2.05 6.35 2.93
CA CYS A 89 0.82 5.63 3.21
C CYS A 89 0.90 4.92 4.57
N ARG A 90 2.03 4.30 4.87
CA ARG A 90 2.22 3.63 6.15
C ARG A 90 2.28 4.62 7.31
N GLY A 91 2.96 5.76 7.13
CA GLY A 91 2.99 6.82 8.13
C GLY A 91 1.59 7.34 8.46
N ALA A 92 0.77 7.57 7.44
CA ALA A 92 -0.61 7.96 7.63
C ALA A 92 -1.44 6.83 8.24
N TRP A 93 -1.12 5.59 7.91
CA TRP A 93 -1.78 4.40 8.44
C TRP A 93 -1.47 4.19 9.93
N GLU A 94 -0.23 4.45 10.34
CA GLU A 94 0.23 4.29 11.73
C GLU A 94 -0.03 5.54 12.57
N GLY A 95 -0.13 6.69 11.92
CA GLY A 95 -0.38 7.96 12.58
C GLY A 95 -1.83 8.14 12.95
#